data_41a305185b10c078a585a045a193b73c
#
_entry.id   41a305185b10c078a585a045a193b73c
#
_cell.length_a   1.000
_cell.length_b   1.000
_cell.length_c   1.000
_cell.angle_alpha   90.00
_cell.angle_beta   90.00
_cell.angle_gamma   90.00
#
_symmetry.space_group_name_H-M   'P 1'
#
loop_
_entity.id
_entity.type
_entity.pdbx_description
1 polymer ?
#
loop_
_entity_poly.entity_id
_entity_poly.type
_entity_poly.pdbx_seq_one_letter_code
_entity_poly.pdbx_strand_id
1 'polypeptide(L)' 'YSQYDIGEKEQEIIALVGMGKSNREIAEELFLSEGTVRNYISTILEKFSLRDRTQLAVFYLTKVR' A
#
# COMPACT_ATOMS: atom_id res chain seq x y z
N TYR A 1 8.32 7.68 6.54
CA TYR A 1 7.56 7.94 5.32
C TYR A 1 7.68 9.36 4.79
N SER A 2 8.03 10.32 5.64
CA SER A 2 8.01 11.73 5.22
C SER A 2 8.89 11.98 4.00
N GLN A 3 9.97 11.26 3.85
CA GLN A 3 10.88 11.48 2.73
C GLN A 3 10.31 10.99 1.40
N TYR A 4 9.22 10.24 1.42
CA TYR A 4 8.62 9.67 0.21
C TYR A 4 7.35 10.40 -0.22
N ASP A 5 6.95 11.44 0.50
CA ASP A 5 5.75 12.20 0.15
C ASP A 5 4.51 11.29 0.08
N ILE A 6 4.24 10.60 1.17
CA ILE A 6 3.14 9.63 1.25
C ILE A 6 1.96 10.23 1.99
N GLY A 7 0.78 10.23 1.35
CA GLY A 7 -0.44 10.73 1.96
C GLY A 7 -1.08 9.73 2.91
N GLU A 8 -2.11 10.18 3.61
CA GLU A 8 -2.80 9.34 4.60
C GLU A 8 -3.39 8.09 3.98
N LYS A 9 -4.06 8.24 2.84
CA LYS A 9 -4.70 7.09 2.18
C LYS A 9 -3.66 6.08 1.76
N GLU A 10 -2.53 6.56 1.26
CA GLU A 10 -1.46 5.66 0.86
C GLU A 10 -0.90 4.91 2.06
N GLN A 11 -0.75 5.59 3.19
CA GLN A 11 -0.28 4.93 4.42
C GLN A 11 -1.24 3.83 4.86
N GLU A 12 -2.54 4.09 4.78
CA GLU A 12 -3.54 3.09 5.12
C GLU A 12 -3.43 1.86 4.22
N ILE A 13 -3.25 2.10 2.94
CA ILE A 13 -3.13 0.99 1.98
C ILE A 13 -1.86 0.19 2.24
N ILE A 14 -0.75 0.86 2.51
CA ILE A 14 0.50 0.17 2.82
C ILE A 14 0.33 -0.74 4.04
N ALA A 15 -0.32 -0.24 5.08
CA ALA A 15 -0.53 -1.03 6.28
C ALA A 15 -1.38 -2.26 6.00
N LEU A 16 -2.44 -2.10 5.20
CA LEU A 16 -3.32 -3.22 4.88
C LEU A 16 -2.63 -4.25 4.02
N VAL A 17 -1.79 -3.81 3.08
CA VAL A 17 -0.97 -4.73 2.30
C VAL A 17 -0.03 -5.50 3.22
N GLY A 18 0.58 -4.82 4.18
CA GLY A 18 1.47 -5.45 5.14
C GLY A 18 0.76 -6.46 6.02
N MET A 19 -0.54 -6.28 6.23
CA MET A 19 -1.36 -7.20 7.01
C MET A 19 -1.85 -8.39 6.20
N GLY A 20 -1.53 -8.44 4.91
CA GLY A 20 -1.92 -9.56 4.08
C GLY A 20 -3.30 -9.44 3.44
N LYS A 21 -3.89 -8.25 3.45
CA LYS A 21 -5.20 -8.05 2.86
C LYS A 21 -5.14 -8.07 1.34
N SER A 22 -6.19 -8.59 0.70
CA SER A 22 -6.31 -8.57 -0.75
C SER A 22 -6.81 -7.19 -1.20
N ASN A 23 -6.70 -6.91 -2.50
CA ASN A 23 -7.22 -5.65 -3.05
C ASN A 23 -8.70 -5.50 -2.76
N ARG A 24 -9.46 -6.59 -2.84
CA ARG A 24 -10.88 -6.56 -2.56
C ARG A 24 -11.14 -6.18 -1.09
N GLU A 25 -10.39 -6.79 -0.18
CA GLU A 25 -10.54 -6.49 1.24
C GLU A 25 -10.17 -5.05 1.55
N ILE A 26 -9.10 -4.56 0.93
CA ILE A 26 -8.68 -3.17 1.11
C ILE A 26 -9.76 -2.23 0.57
N ALA A 27 -10.29 -2.54 -0.60
CA ALA A 27 -11.32 -1.71 -1.21
C ALA A 27 -12.56 -1.63 -0.32
N GLU A 28 -12.97 -2.76 0.25
CA GLU A 28 -14.13 -2.79 1.14
C GLU A 28 -13.87 -1.97 2.39
N GLU A 29 -12.67 -2.11 2.95
CA GLU A 29 -12.35 -1.44 4.20
C GLU A 29 -12.25 0.07 4.05
N LEU A 30 -11.75 0.53 2.90
CA LEU A 30 -11.53 1.95 2.66
C LEU A 30 -12.61 2.59 1.80
N PHE A 31 -13.64 1.82 1.43
CA PHE A 31 -14.75 2.30 0.60
C PHE A 31 -14.28 2.79 -0.77
N LEU A 32 -13.38 2.01 -1.38
CA LEU A 32 -12.83 2.29 -2.69
C LEU A 32 -13.16 1.14 -3.64
N SER A 33 -12.98 1.36 -4.94
CA SER A 33 -13.06 0.26 -5.89
C SER A 33 -11.73 -0.50 -5.91
N GLU A 34 -11.77 -1.76 -6.36
CA GLU A 34 -10.54 -2.53 -6.49
C GLU A 34 -9.57 -1.89 -7.47
N GLY A 35 -10.12 -1.30 -8.55
CA GLY A 35 -9.28 -0.61 -9.53
C GLY A 35 -8.53 0.56 -8.91
N THR A 36 -9.22 1.31 -8.05
CA THR A 36 -8.59 2.43 -7.36
C THR A 36 -7.49 1.94 -6.43
N VAL A 37 -7.75 0.84 -5.71
CA VAL A 37 -6.73 0.25 -4.83
C VAL A 37 -5.51 -0.18 -5.65
N ARG A 38 -5.75 -0.83 -6.78
CA ARG A 38 -4.66 -1.27 -7.65
C ARG A 38 -3.81 -0.09 -8.11
N ASN A 39 -4.47 1.00 -8.49
CA ASN A 39 -3.75 2.20 -8.93
C ASN A 39 -2.92 2.81 -7.81
N TYR A 40 -3.49 2.86 -6.60
CA TYR A 40 -2.74 3.35 -5.45
C TYR A 40 -1.50 2.50 -5.21
N ILE A 41 -1.66 1.18 -5.25
CA ILE A 41 -0.53 0.29 -4.99
C ILE A 41 0.56 0.49 -6.05
N SER A 42 0.17 0.60 -7.33
CA SER A 42 1.15 0.85 -8.39
C SER A 42 1.94 2.13 -8.13
N THR A 43 1.25 3.21 -7.76
CA THR A 43 1.89 4.47 -7.47
C THR A 43 2.83 4.35 -6.28
N ILE A 44 2.39 3.65 -5.23
CA ILE A 44 3.21 3.44 -4.04
C ILE A 44 4.48 2.68 -4.38
N LEU A 45 4.35 1.61 -5.18
CA LEU A 45 5.50 0.83 -5.59
C LEU A 45 6.52 1.70 -6.33
N GLU A 46 6.03 2.59 -7.19
CA GLU A 46 6.92 3.51 -7.90
C GLU A 46 7.63 4.46 -6.94
N LYS A 47 6.90 4.99 -5.98
CA LYS A 47 7.48 5.95 -5.03
C LYS A 47 8.60 5.33 -4.21
N PHE A 48 8.47 4.06 -3.86
CA PHE A 48 9.48 3.37 -3.06
C PHE A 48 10.48 2.59 -3.91
N SER A 49 10.34 2.61 -5.22
CA SER A 49 11.19 1.84 -6.14
C SER A 49 11.14 0.35 -5.83
N LEU A 50 9.94 -0.15 -5.53
CA LEU A 50 9.74 -1.56 -5.26
C LEU A 50 9.16 -2.25 -6.48
N ARG A 51 9.42 -3.54 -6.61
CA ARG A 51 9.02 -4.29 -7.80
C ARG A 51 7.60 -4.82 -7.73
N ASP A 52 7.18 -5.24 -6.55
CA ASP A 52 5.89 -5.91 -6.45
C ASP A 52 5.31 -5.76 -5.05
N ARG A 53 4.11 -6.29 -4.91
CA ARG A 53 3.34 -6.19 -3.67
C ARG A 53 4.04 -6.88 -2.49
N THR A 54 4.70 -8.00 -2.76
CA THR A 54 5.41 -8.72 -1.71
C THR A 54 6.51 -7.85 -1.12
N GLN A 55 7.25 -7.15 -1.98
CA GLN A 55 8.29 -6.24 -1.49
C GLN A 55 7.70 -5.11 -0.67
N LEU A 56 6.51 -4.64 -1.05
CA LEU A 56 5.85 -3.60 -0.28
C LEU A 56 5.48 -4.09 1.12
N ALA A 57 4.94 -5.31 1.21
CA ALA A 57 4.60 -5.89 2.50
C ALA A 57 5.84 -6.04 3.38
N VAL A 58 6.92 -6.54 2.82
CA VAL A 58 8.18 -6.68 3.55
C VAL A 58 8.69 -5.32 4.00
N PHE A 59 8.62 -4.33 3.11
CA PHE A 59 9.04 -2.97 3.42
C PHE A 59 8.28 -2.44 4.64
N TYR A 60 6.96 -2.61 4.64
CA TYR A 60 6.15 -2.16 5.77
C TYR A 60 6.57 -2.84 7.06
N LEU A 61 6.72 -4.15 7.02
CA LEU A 61 7.05 -4.91 8.22
C LEU A 61 8.42 -4.58 8.80
N THR A 62 9.36 -4.20 7.93
CA THR A 62 10.73 -3.92 8.39
C THR A 62 10.95 -2.46 8.73
N LYS A 63 10.14 -1.53 8.20
CA LYS A 63 10.38 -0.10 8.38
C LYS A 63 9.42 0.58 9.32
N VAL A 64 8.23 0.04 9.49
CA VAL A 64 7.16 0.75 10.18
C VAL A 64 6.80 0.14 11.52
N ARG A 65 6.93 -1.17 11.67
CA ARG A 65 6.52 -1.82 12.92
C ARG A 65 7.39 -1.44 14.11
#